data_e7ceb345516d5ef1a732e0e46df531eb
#
_entry.id   e7ceb345516d5ef1a732e0e46df531eb
#
_cell.length_a   1.000
_cell.length_b   1.000
_cell.length_c   1.000
_cell.angle_alpha   90.00
_cell.angle_beta   90.00
_cell.angle_gamma   90.00
#
_symmetry.space_group_name_H-M   'P 1'
#
loop_
_entity.id
_entity.type
_entity.pdbx_description
1 polymer ?
#
loop_
_entity_poly.entity_id
_entity_poly.type
_entity_poly.pdbx_seq_one_letter_code
_entity_poly.pdbx_strand_id
1 'polypeptide(L)'
;MKNTTLCYLEKDGALLMLHRVKKQNDVNAGKWVGVGGHFEEGESPYDCAVREIFEETGLVPAALSYRGVVTFVSDEWETEQMHLFTSDDFLGDDRFPRYTGGEEKETDCIEGNLAWVEKSLVPTLPLWEGDKIFLSLLAENEPFFSLKLVYTGDALVSAIKNGLPL
;
A
#
# COMPACT_ATOMS: atom_id res chain seq x y z
N MET A 1 18.23 0.04 6.48
CA MET A 1 17.15 -0.39 5.57
C MET A 1 15.97 -0.83 6.39
N LYS A 2 14.77 -0.35 6.04
CA LYS A 2 13.53 -0.66 6.73
C LYS A 2 12.81 -1.84 6.08
N ASN A 3 12.10 -2.63 6.87
CA ASN A 3 11.16 -3.63 6.37
C ASN A 3 9.75 -3.20 6.77
N THR A 4 8.88 -3.13 5.78
CA THR A 4 7.48 -2.74 5.96
C THR A 4 6.57 -3.67 5.20
N THR A 5 5.27 -3.62 5.50
CA THR A 5 4.25 -4.25 4.69
C THR A 5 3.39 -3.19 4.02
N LEU A 6 2.84 -3.56 2.87
CA LEU A 6 1.88 -2.74 2.14
C LEU A 6 0.78 -3.67 1.64
N CYS A 7 -0.43 -3.46 2.12
CA CYS A 7 -1.53 -4.41 1.94
C CYS A 7 -2.70 -3.73 1.25
N TYR A 8 -3.22 -4.37 0.22
CA TYR A 8 -4.39 -3.90 -0.51
C TYR A 8 -5.53 -4.89 -0.34
N LEU A 9 -6.57 -4.45 0.36
CA LEU A 9 -7.81 -5.22 0.50
C LEU A 9 -8.75 -4.82 -0.62
N GLU A 10 -9.44 -5.80 -1.19
CA GLU A 10 -10.32 -5.60 -2.33
C GLU A 10 -11.72 -6.08 -2.01
N LYS A 11 -12.73 -5.28 -2.40
CA LYS A 11 -14.14 -5.63 -2.29
C LYS A 11 -14.93 -4.92 -3.37
N ASP A 12 -15.78 -5.66 -4.08
CA ASP A 12 -16.71 -5.10 -5.08
C ASP A 12 -16.04 -4.17 -6.09
N GLY A 13 -14.85 -4.55 -6.57
CA GLY A 13 -14.10 -3.77 -7.57
C GLY A 13 -13.38 -2.54 -7.02
N ALA A 14 -13.32 -2.39 -5.70
CA ALA A 14 -12.65 -1.28 -5.04
C ALA A 14 -11.49 -1.77 -4.17
N LEU A 15 -10.48 -0.93 -3.99
CA LEU A 15 -9.37 -1.15 -3.06
C LEU A 15 -9.56 -0.27 -1.83
N LEU A 16 -9.21 -0.80 -0.66
CA LEU A 16 -9.18 -0.01 0.56
C LEU A 16 -7.88 0.79 0.58
N MET A 17 -8.02 2.11 0.48
CA MET A 17 -6.89 3.02 0.40
C MET A 17 -6.85 3.93 1.62
N LEU A 18 -5.64 4.31 2.02
CA LEU A 18 -5.39 5.23 3.12
C LEU A 18 -4.80 6.52 2.56
N HIS A 19 -5.49 7.65 2.78
CA HIS A 19 -4.96 8.96 2.43
C HIS A 19 -4.15 9.51 3.61
N ARG A 20 -2.86 9.65 3.44
CA ARG A 20 -1.90 10.00 4.49
C ARG A 20 -1.91 11.50 4.77
N VAL A 21 -2.84 11.95 5.60
CA VAL A 21 -3.06 13.38 5.87
C VAL A 21 -2.96 13.76 7.34
N LYS A 22 -2.66 12.83 8.24
CA LYS A 22 -2.69 13.07 9.68
C LYS A 22 -1.33 12.97 10.37
N LYS A 23 -0.35 12.28 9.76
CA LYS A 23 0.96 12.05 10.35
C LYS A 23 1.94 13.11 9.87
N GLN A 24 2.75 13.67 10.81
CA GLN A 24 3.82 14.62 10.46
C GLN A 24 5.09 13.89 10.05
N ASN A 25 5.93 14.54 9.23
CA ASN A 25 7.20 13.98 8.72
C ASN A 25 7.00 12.62 8.06
N ASP A 26 5.92 12.47 7.33
CA ASP A 26 5.54 11.23 6.67
C ASP A 26 6.08 11.23 5.25
N VAL A 27 6.84 10.20 4.89
CA VAL A 27 7.34 9.99 3.52
C VAL A 27 6.18 9.95 2.52
N ASN A 28 5.00 9.50 2.95
CA ASN A 28 3.79 9.39 2.12
C ASN A 28 2.83 10.58 2.29
N ALA A 29 3.28 11.70 2.88
CA ALA A 29 2.40 12.85 3.17
C ALA A 29 1.60 13.29 1.94
N GLY A 30 0.28 13.37 2.09
CA GLY A 30 -0.64 13.76 1.03
C GLY A 30 -0.90 12.69 -0.03
N LYS A 31 -0.27 11.54 0.06
CA LYS A 31 -0.44 10.45 -0.92
C LYS A 31 -1.43 9.40 -0.42
N TRP A 32 -2.01 8.68 -1.36
CA TRP A 32 -2.85 7.52 -1.09
C TRP A 32 -2.00 6.26 -1.17
N VAL A 33 -2.13 5.39 -0.18
CA VAL A 33 -1.37 4.14 -0.09
C VAL A 33 -2.30 3.01 0.37
N GLY A 34 -1.83 1.77 0.31
CA GLY A 34 -2.47 0.66 1.01
C GLY A 34 -2.24 0.77 2.51
N VAL A 35 -2.79 -0.16 3.27
CA VAL A 35 -2.55 -0.25 4.71
C VAL A 35 -1.30 -1.09 4.98
N GLY A 36 -0.62 -0.83 6.09
CA GLY A 36 0.61 -1.53 6.44
C GLY A 36 1.50 -0.68 7.32
N GLY A 37 2.68 -1.18 7.63
CA GLY A 37 3.62 -0.47 8.48
C GLY A 37 4.90 -1.26 8.73
N HIS A 38 5.66 -0.80 9.71
CA HIS A 38 6.97 -1.36 10.03
C HIS A 38 6.87 -2.69 10.76
N PHE A 39 7.81 -3.59 10.48
CA PHE A 39 7.96 -4.83 11.22
C PHE A 39 8.30 -4.53 12.68
N GLU A 40 7.74 -5.32 13.58
CA GLU A 40 8.18 -5.42 14.96
C GLU A 40 9.16 -6.58 15.11
N GLU A 41 9.88 -6.60 16.22
CA GLU A 41 10.86 -7.64 16.51
C GLU A 41 10.23 -9.03 16.46
N GLY A 42 10.84 -9.93 15.71
CA GLY A 42 10.40 -11.31 15.60
C GLY A 42 9.24 -11.56 14.63
N GLU A 43 8.76 -10.52 13.95
CA GLU A 43 7.65 -10.69 12.99
C GLU A 43 8.14 -11.19 11.63
N SER A 44 7.39 -12.15 11.08
CA SER A 44 7.49 -12.47 9.65
C SER A 44 6.72 -11.40 8.84
N PRO A 45 6.89 -11.34 7.51
CA PRO A 45 6.04 -10.47 6.69
C PRO A 45 4.54 -10.70 6.89
N TYR A 46 4.10 -11.95 7.05
CA TYR A 46 2.71 -12.28 7.34
C TYR A 46 2.26 -11.72 8.68
N ASP A 47 3.06 -11.90 9.73
CA ASP A 47 2.72 -11.42 11.07
C ASP A 47 2.51 -9.91 11.06
N CYS A 48 3.42 -9.18 10.42
CA CYS A 48 3.33 -7.73 10.29
C CYS A 48 2.08 -7.31 9.50
N ALA A 49 1.81 -7.96 8.38
CA ALA A 49 0.65 -7.65 7.55
C ALA A 49 -0.65 -7.83 8.32
N VAL A 50 -0.83 -8.96 8.99
CA VAL A 50 -2.04 -9.24 9.79
C VAL A 50 -2.22 -8.23 10.91
N ARG A 51 -1.15 -7.93 11.63
CA ARG A 51 -1.19 -6.97 12.74
C ARG A 51 -1.54 -5.57 12.24
N GLU A 52 -0.86 -5.09 11.20
CA GLU A 52 -1.07 -3.73 10.67
C GLU A 52 -2.47 -3.58 10.06
N ILE A 53 -2.96 -4.58 9.33
CA ILE A 53 -4.33 -4.56 8.80
C ILE A 53 -5.32 -4.39 9.95
N PHE A 54 -5.16 -5.17 11.02
CA PHE A 54 -6.06 -5.10 12.18
C PHE A 54 -5.97 -3.74 12.89
N GLU A 55 -4.77 -3.27 13.15
CA GLU A 55 -4.57 -1.99 13.84
C GLU A 55 -5.17 -0.81 13.08
N GLU A 56 -5.05 -0.80 11.77
CA GLU A 56 -5.51 0.33 10.96
C GLU A 56 -6.99 0.23 10.56
N THR A 57 -7.51 -0.99 10.40
CA THR A 57 -8.86 -1.19 9.83
C THR A 57 -9.83 -1.93 10.73
N GLY A 58 -9.33 -2.69 11.70
CA GLY A 58 -10.14 -3.62 12.48
C GLY A 58 -10.50 -4.91 11.76
N LEU A 59 -10.03 -5.08 10.52
CA LEU A 59 -10.32 -6.26 9.71
C LEU A 59 -9.30 -7.37 9.96
N VAL A 60 -9.75 -8.62 9.79
CA VAL A 60 -8.89 -9.80 9.91
C VAL A 60 -8.96 -10.56 8.58
N PRO A 61 -7.85 -10.67 7.82
CA PRO A 61 -7.88 -11.43 6.58
C PRO A 61 -8.10 -12.92 6.85
N ALA A 62 -9.05 -13.51 6.14
CA ALA A 62 -9.27 -14.95 6.12
C ALA A 62 -8.35 -15.62 5.09
N ALA A 63 -7.99 -14.88 4.04
CA ALA A 63 -6.99 -15.29 3.06
C ALA A 63 -6.11 -14.08 2.76
N LEU A 64 -4.80 -14.28 2.76
CA LEU A 64 -3.82 -13.21 2.55
C LEU A 64 -2.72 -13.74 1.64
N SER A 65 -2.54 -13.08 0.49
CA SER A 65 -1.56 -13.49 -0.52
C SER A 65 -0.34 -12.58 -0.49
N TYR A 66 0.83 -13.19 -0.36
CA TYR A 66 2.11 -12.48 -0.44
C TYR A 66 2.50 -12.36 -1.91
N ARG A 67 2.54 -11.14 -2.44
CA ARG A 67 2.57 -10.90 -3.88
C ARG A 67 3.95 -10.50 -4.42
N GLY A 68 4.78 -9.92 -3.61
CA GLY A 68 6.11 -9.48 -4.04
C GLY A 68 6.77 -8.58 -3.03
N VAL A 69 7.99 -8.11 -3.38
CA VAL A 69 8.75 -7.15 -2.58
C VAL A 69 9.12 -5.97 -3.46
N VAL A 70 8.82 -4.77 -2.98
CA VAL A 70 9.22 -3.51 -3.62
C VAL A 70 10.37 -2.90 -2.83
N THR A 71 11.50 -2.70 -3.49
CA THR A 71 12.64 -1.99 -2.91
C THR A 71 12.53 -0.53 -3.29
N PHE A 72 12.19 0.30 -2.33
CA PHE A 72 12.07 1.75 -2.50
C PHE A 72 13.40 2.38 -2.16
N VAL A 73 14.03 3.03 -3.14
CA VAL A 73 15.31 3.73 -2.99
C VAL A 73 15.11 5.21 -3.27
N SER A 74 15.56 6.06 -2.36
CA SER A 74 15.35 7.50 -2.44
C SER A 74 16.63 8.24 -2.04
N ASP A 75 16.82 9.43 -2.59
CA ASP A 75 17.88 10.33 -2.15
C ASP A 75 17.54 11.12 -0.88
N GLU A 76 16.27 11.06 -0.45
CA GLU A 76 15.79 11.80 0.74
C GLU A 76 15.45 10.88 1.91
N TRP A 77 15.06 9.62 1.64
CA TRP A 77 14.53 8.71 2.63
C TRP A 77 15.34 7.42 2.68
N GLU A 78 15.34 6.78 3.84
CA GLU A 78 16.00 5.48 4.00
C GLU A 78 15.41 4.43 3.06
N THR A 79 16.27 3.56 2.49
CA THR A 79 15.82 2.43 1.66
C THR A 79 14.82 1.56 2.43
N GLU A 80 13.73 1.20 1.77
CA GLU A 80 12.66 0.44 2.38
C GLU A 80 12.33 -0.78 1.53
N GLN A 81 12.20 -1.93 2.18
CA GLN A 81 11.70 -3.16 1.58
C GLN A 81 10.23 -3.26 1.94
N MET A 82 9.37 -3.02 0.97
CA MET A 82 7.92 -3.08 1.15
C MET A 82 7.41 -4.45 0.70
N HIS A 83 6.88 -5.23 1.62
CA HIS A 83 6.34 -6.56 1.35
C HIS A 83 4.87 -6.41 0.98
N LEU A 84 4.51 -6.74 -0.26
CA LEU A 84 3.17 -6.53 -0.81
C LEU A 84 2.26 -7.71 -0.53
N PHE A 85 1.07 -7.41 0.00
CA PHE A 85 0.03 -8.39 0.26
C PHE A 85 -1.30 -7.93 -0.34
N THR A 86 -2.12 -8.89 -0.71
CA THR A 86 -3.51 -8.63 -1.15
C THR A 86 -4.45 -9.61 -0.47
N SER A 87 -5.70 -9.17 -0.25
CA SER A 87 -6.77 -10.02 0.27
C SER A 87 -8.11 -9.55 -0.30
N ASP A 88 -8.93 -10.49 -0.72
CA ASP A 88 -10.33 -10.26 -1.08
C ASP A 88 -11.29 -11.05 -0.17
N ASP A 89 -10.76 -11.65 0.91
CA ASP A 89 -11.52 -12.44 1.87
C ASP A 89 -11.08 -12.07 3.28
N PHE A 90 -11.89 -11.29 3.97
CA PHE A 90 -11.59 -10.77 5.30
C PHE A 90 -12.86 -10.65 6.12
N LEU A 91 -12.70 -10.63 7.44
CA LEU A 91 -13.77 -10.56 8.43
C LEU A 91 -13.70 -9.22 9.17
N GLY A 92 -14.85 -8.75 9.61
CA GLY A 92 -14.97 -7.53 10.42
C GLY A 92 -15.86 -6.50 9.77
N ASP A 93 -15.93 -5.32 10.39
CA ASP A 93 -16.74 -4.21 9.88
C ASP A 93 -15.94 -3.44 8.82
N ASP A 94 -16.30 -3.65 7.56
CA ASP A 94 -15.65 -3.07 6.40
C ASP A 94 -16.38 -1.86 5.82
N ARG A 95 -17.27 -1.24 6.61
CA ARG A 95 -18.08 -0.09 6.18
C ARG A 95 -17.28 1.21 6.26
N PHE A 96 -16.27 1.32 5.40
CA PHE A 96 -15.55 2.58 5.22
C PHE A 96 -16.22 3.43 4.14
N PRO A 97 -16.03 4.76 4.18
CA PRO A 97 -16.58 5.63 3.13
C PRO A 97 -16.07 5.23 1.75
N ARG A 98 -16.86 5.54 0.72
CA ARG A 98 -16.38 5.46 -0.66
C ARG A 98 -15.85 6.83 -1.06
N TYR A 99 -14.67 6.85 -1.68
CA TYR A 99 -14.12 8.06 -2.26
C TYR A 99 -14.29 8.01 -3.77
N THR A 100 -14.97 9.01 -4.33
CA THR A 100 -15.31 9.07 -5.76
C THR A 100 -14.65 10.26 -6.46
N GLY A 101 -13.68 10.89 -5.83
CA GLY A 101 -12.97 12.06 -6.37
C GLY A 101 -13.50 13.39 -5.85
N GLY A 102 -14.56 13.37 -5.06
CA GLY A 102 -15.15 14.58 -4.46
C GLY A 102 -14.78 14.78 -3.01
N GLU A 103 -15.78 14.89 -2.15
CA GLU A 103 -15.58 15.08 -0.72
C GLU A 103 -14.96 13.86 -0.07
N GLU A 104 -13.92 14.10 0.71
CA GLU A 104 -13.26 13.06 1.51
C GLU A 104 -13.80 13.10 2.94
N LYS A 105 -14.12 11.92 3.50
CA LYS A 105 -14.61 11.81 4.86
C LYS A 105 -13.51 11.39 5.81
N GLU A 106 -13.49 11.98 7.00
CA GLU A 106 -12.56 11.56 8.05
C GLU A 106 -12.95 10.19 8.60
N THR A 107 -11.93 9.41 8.98
CA THR A 107 -12.10 8.13 9.65
C THR A 107 -11.26 8.10 10.93
N ASP A 108 -11.44 7.08 11.76
CA ASP A 108 -10.77 6.98 13.06
C ASP A 108 -9.30 6.57 12.96
N CYS A 109 -8.80 6.22 11.77
CA CYS A 109 -7.39 5.85 11.60
C CYS A 109 -6.49 7.04 11.93
N ILE A 110 -5.48 6.81 12.77
CA ILE A 110 -4.61 7.89 13.26
C ILE A 110 -3.65 8.43 12.19
N GLU A 111 -3.39 7.67 11.14
CA GLU A 111 -2.44 8.05 10.09
C GLU A 111 -3.09 8.77 8.92
N GLY A 112 -4.39 8.65 8.77
CA GLY A 112 -5.10 9.27 7.66
C GLY A 112 -6.56 8.83 7.57
N ASN A 113 -7.13 9.00 6.39
CA ASN A 113 -8.51 8.64 6.11
C ASN A 113 -8.59 7.39 5.23
N LEU A 114 -9.35 6.41 5.68
CA LEU A 114 -9.60 5.18 4.91
C LEU A 114 -10.81 5.37 4.00
N ALA A 115 -10.71 4.85 2.79
CA ALA A 115 -11.83 4.84 1.85
C ALA A 115 -11.72 3.67 0.87
N TRP A 116 -12.88 3.16 0.48
CA TRP A 116 -12.97 2.28 -0.68
C TRP A 116 -12.89 3.13 -1.94
N VAL A 117 -11.90 2.85 -2.79
CA VAL A 117 -11.69 3.58 -4.04
C VAL A 117 -11.80 2.59 -5.20
N GLU A 118 -12.66 2.89 -6.17
CA GLU A 118 -12.79 2.07 -7.39
C GLU A 118 -11.42 1.91 -8.04
N LYS A 119 -11.10 0.70 -8.50
CA LYS A 119 -9.81 0.41 -9.13
C LYS A 119 -9.49 1.36 -10.29
N SER A 120 -10.49 1.75 -11.07
CA SER A 120 -10.31 2.68 -12.20
C SER A 120 -9.94 4.09 -11.75
N LEU A 121 -10.33 4.49 -10.54
CA LEU A 121 -10.02 5.81 -9.99
C LEU A 121 -8.63 5.85 -9.33
N VAL A 122 -8.13 4.73 -8.82
CA VAL A 122 -6.87 4.68 -8.07
C VAL A 122 -5.70 5.32 -8.82
N PRO A 123 -5.47 5.05 -10.12
CA PRO A 123 -4.34 5.68 -10.83
C PRO A 123 -4.43 7.20 -10.97
N THR A 124 -5.59 7.79 -10.73
CA THR A 124 -5.79 9.25 -10.81
C THR A 124 -5.50 9.96 -9.49
N LEU A 125 -5.33 9.21 -8.40
CA LEU A 125 -5.04 9.76 -7.08
C LEU A 125 -3.58 10.24 -7.00
N PRO A 126 -3.27 11.14 -6.02
CA PRO A 126 -1.88 11.43 -5.67
C PRO A 126 -1.22 10.16 -5.12
N LEU A 127 -0.40 9.52 -5.92
CA LEU A 127 0.36 8.32 -5.60
C LEU A 127 1.84 8.57 -5.88
N TRP A 128 2.71 7.76 -5.27
CA TRP A 128 4.06 7.59 -5.81
C TRP A 128 3.94 6.99 -7.21
N GLU A 129 4.71 7.49 -8.17
CA GLU A 129 4.62 7.01 -9.56
C GLU A 129 4.86 5.50 -9.69
N GLY A 130 5.78 4.96 -8.90
CA GLY A 130 6.06 3.52 -8.91
C GLY A 130 4.92 2.66 -8.37
N ASP A 131 4.04 3.22 -7.55
CA ASP A 131 2.90 2.49 -7.04
C ASP A 131 1.95 2.09 -8.18
N LYS A 132 1.85 2.91 -9.22
CA LYS A 132 1.07 2.58 -10.42
C LYS A 132 1.61 1.33 -11.12
N ILE A 133 2.93 1.14 -11.08
CA ILE A 133 3.58 -0.03 -11.68
C ILE A 133 3.17 -1.30 -10.93
N PHE A 134 3.39 -1.33 -9.61
CA PHE A 134 3.06 -2.57 -8.89
C PHE A 134 1.56 -2.81 -8.75
N LEU A 135 0.74 -1.76 -8.71
CA LEU A 135 -0.72 -1.93 -8.72
C LEU A 135 -1.17 -2.58 -10.03
N SER A 136 -0.57 -2.22 -11.16
CA SER A 136 -0.82 -2.87 -12.45
C SER A 136 -0.39 -4.34 -12.44
N LEU A 137 0.79 -4.63 -11.89
CA LEU A 137 1.27 -6.01 -11.76
C LEU A 137 0.33 -6.85 -10.89
N LEU A 138 -0.15 -6.29 -9.78
CA LEU A 138 -1.11 -6.97 -8.92
C LEU A 138 -2.43 -7.24 -9.64
N ALA A 139 -2.92 -6.27 -10.42
CA ALA A 139 -4.15 -6.42 -11.19
C ALA A 139 -4.04 -7.50 -12.28
N GLU A 140 -2.85 -7.69 -12.84
CA GLU A 140 -2.56 -8.72 -13.84
C GLU A 140 -2.26 -10.09 -13.23
N ASN A 141 -2.30 -10.23 -11.92
CA ASN A 141 -1.92 -11.44 -11.20
C ASN A 141 -0.50 -11.92 -11.53
N GLU A 142 0.41 -10.97 -11.66
CA GLU A 142 1.83 -11.27 -11.90
C GLU A 142 2.33 -12.24 -10.82
N PRO A 143 3.08 -13.30 -11.18
CA PRO A 143 3.74 -14.15 -10.18
C PRO A 143 4.61 -13.33 -9.24
N PHE A 144 4.93 -13.86 -8.07
CA PHE A 144 5.73 -13.18 -7.06
C PHE A 144 6.93 -12.47 -7.71
N PHE A 145 7.07 -11.17 -7.46
CA PHE A 145 8.08 -10.35 -8.13
C PHE A 145 8.90 -9.54 -7.14
N SER A 146 10.10 -9.17 -7.59
CA SER A 146 10.97 -8.17 -6.96
C SER A 146 10.97 -6.94 -7.84
N LEU A 147 10.56 -5.80 -7.29
CA LEU A 147 10.51 -4.54 -8.03
C LEU A 147 11.36 -3.49 -7.29
N LYS A 148 12.38 -2.98 -7.96
CA LYS A 148 13.21 -1.89 -7.43
C LYS A 148 12.80 -0.59 -8.08
N LEU A 149 12.42 0.38 -7.24
CA LEU A 149 12.01 1.72 -7.67
C LEU A 149 13.00 2.73 -7.10
N VAL A 150 13.61 3.54 -7.96
CA VAL A 150 14.58 4.55 -7.54
C VAL A 150 14.00 5.93 -7.81
N TYR A 151 14.03 6.77 -6.80
CA TYR A 151 13.49 8.13 -6.84
C TYR A 151 14.57 9.18 -6.59
N THR A 152 14.44 10.31 -7.28
CA THR A 152 15.12 11.56 -6.94
C THR A 152 14.03 12.57 -6.58
N GLY A 153 13.94 12.95 -5.31
CA GLY A 153 12.78 13.67 -4.80
C GLY A 153 11.51 12.83 -5.03
N ASP A 154 10.50 13.43 -5.64
CA ASP A 154 9.25 12.74 -6.01
C ASP A 154 9.30 12.09 -7.39
N ALA A 155 10.39 12.23 -8.12
CA ALA A 155 10.51 11.73 -9.49
C ALA A 155 11.03 10.29 -9.53
N LEU A 156 10.29 9.39 -10.17
CA LEU A 156 10.74 8.03 -10.44
C LEU A 156 11.77 8.06 -11.56
N VAL A 157 13.00 7.66 -11.27
CA VAL A 157 14.09 7.68 -12.24
C VAL A 157 14.47 6.29 -12.75
N SER A 158 14.07 5.23 -12.07
CA SER A 158 14.38 3.86 -12.51
C SER A 158 13.37 2.87 -11.91
N ALA A 159 12.96 1.89 -12.72
CA ALA A 159 12.14 0.77 -12.29
C ALA A 159 12.71 -0.52 -12.88
N ILE A 160 13.02 -1.46 -12.01
CA ILE A 160 13.67 -2.73 -12.39
C ILE A 160 12.85 -3.87 -11.78
N LYS A 161 12.33 -4.74 -12.63
CA LYS A 161 11.55 -5.91 -12.21
C LYS A 161 12.35 -7.18 -12.44
N ASN A 162 12.53 -7.96 -11.37
CA ASN A 162 13.28 -9.22 -11.43
C ASN A 162 14.64 -9.06 -12.12
N GLY A 163 15.32 -7.94 -11.84
CA GLY A 163 16.63 -7.64 -12.39
C GLY A 163 16.64 -7.05 -13.80
N LEU A 164 15.48 -6.84 -14.42
CA LEU A 164 15.37 -6.30 -15.78
C LEU A 164 14.71 -4.92 -15.76
N PRO A 165 15.27 -3.92 -16.46
CA PRO A 165 14.66 -2.61 -16.57
C PRO A 165 13.28 -2.66 -17.23
N LEU A 166 12.37 -1.83 -16.72
CA LEU A 166 11.04 -1.64 -17.30
C LEU A 166 11.02 -0.46 -18.26
#